data_71ecd81935254cd5448b4ee4d779285b
#
_entry.id   71ecd81935254cd5448b4ee4d779285b
#
_cell.length_a   1.000
_cell.length_b   1.000
_cell.length_c   1.000
_cell.angle_alpha   90.00
_cell.angle_beta   90.00
_cell.angle_gamma   90.00
#
_symmetry.space_group_name_H-M   'P 1'
#
loop_
_entity.id
_entity.type
_entity.pdbx_description
1 polymer ?
#
loop_
_entity_poly.entity_id
_entity_poly.type
_entity_poly.pdbx_seq_one_letter_code
_entity_poly.pdbx_strand_id
1 'polypeptide(L)'
;MKYSSSLLLVLLLTIACEEEAKDAIVDETVLDWTNLDLSKDFETGSKYVLGVDPDQLNSGIEKAKNLDDFYAIAIVYKGRLIVEEYNYGDRSSRYSVWSVTKSIVSALFGQLIDESILDDEFVQMRSFYPFITDSLKKTITVRNLLTMSSGLPDNTSYPREDNSINFILEKKLLYDPGTYWNYTSAGTHILSDILTKVTGQKAKDFAELNLFSKLSISSYIWEEDKEGVSNGGYGLQLRLVDMAKIGQLYLQNGKSDDDPIISPTWVLKSAEMSIPFNSERSSGYGYLWWMRMIDGEKMYYAAGYGGQYIMIVPSRALVVAITSSSSNAGDYGSDLNRIFYNDIIGSFSSLDTQ
;
A
#
# COMPACT_ATOMS: atom_id res chain seq x y z
N MET A 1 -33.95 39.13 42.44
CA MET A 1 -32.58 38.77 42.09
C MET A 1 -32.22 37.40 42.67
N LYS A 2 -32.61 36.33 42.07
CA LYS A 2 -32.22 34.92 42.43
C LYS A 2 -32.41 34.01 41.22
N TYR A 3 -31.70 34.23 40.11
CA TYR A 3 -31.66 33.31 38.95
C TYR A 3 -30.31 33.35 38.25
N SER A 4 -29.17 33.30 38.97
CA SER A 4 -27.86 33.34 38.33
C SER A 4 -26.93 32.18 38.72
N SER A 5 -27.30 31.34 39.68
CA SER A 5 -26.36 30.30 40.18
C SER A 5 -26.60 28.92 39.60
N SER A 6 -27.78 28.64 39.04
CA SER A 6 -28.13 27.29 38.55
C SER A 6 -27.66 27.04 37.13
N LEU A 7 -27.47 28.08 36.29
CA LEU A 7 -27.03 27.92 34.91
C LEU A 7 -25.50 27.63 34.80
N LEU A 8 -24.72 28.20 35.73
CA LEU A 8 -23.27 27.99 35.75
C LEU A 8 -22.88 26.57 36.23
N LEU A 9 -23.67 26.00 37.14
CA LEU A 9 -23.45 24.65 37.66
C LEU A 9 -23.77 23.55 36.61
N VAL A 10 -24.79 23.75 35.79
CA VAL A 10 -25.14 22.82 34.69
C VAL A 10 -24.15 22.87 33.59
N LEU A 11 -23.56 24.04 33.26
CA LEU A 11 -22.55 24.17 32.21
C LEU A 11 -21.22 23.55 32.64
N LEU A 12 -20.84 23.66 33.93
CA LEU A 12 -19.62 23.04 34.47
C LEU A 12 -19.74 21.50 34.56
N LEU A 13 -20.94 20.99 34.85
CA LEU A 13 -21.18 19.54 34.88
C LEU A 13 -21.21 18.91 33.48
N THR A 14 -21.69 19.64 32.46
CA THR A 14 -21.65 19.14 31.07
C THR A 14 -20.21 19.15 30.49
N ILE A 15 -19.43 20.16 30.80
CA ILE A 15 -18.01 20.23 30.38
C ILE A 15 -17.19 19.13 31.09
N ALA A 16 -17.38 18.91 32.38
CA ALA A 16 -16.70 17.84 33.12
C ALA A 16 -17.12 16.44 32.64
N CYS A 17 -18.41 16.22 32.28
CA CYS A 17 -18.86 14.96 31.69
C CYS A 17 -18.31 14.72 30.27
N GLU A 18 -18.08 15.77 29.46
CA GLU A 18 -17.47 15.62 28.14
C GLU A 18 -15.95 15.36 28.23
N GLU A 19 -15.27 15.92 29.22
CA GLU A 19 -13.84 15.63 29.45
C GLU A 19 -13.62 14.23 30.06
N GLU A 20 -14.42 13.78 31.01
CA GLU A 20 -14.31 12.43 31.57
C GLU A 20 -14.68 11.31 30.56
N ALA A 21 -15.51 11.61 29.55
CA ALA A 21 -15.86 10.63 28.50
C ALA A 21 -14.75 10.44 27.46
N LYS A 22 -13.75 11.31 27.39
CA LYS A 22 -12.64 11.21 26.43
C LYS A 22 -11.54 10.22 26.83
N ASP A 23 -11.41 9.91 28.11
CA ASP A 23 -10.32 9.09 28.65
C ASP A 23 -10.75 7.65 29.00
N ALA A 24 -12.03 7.29 28.84
CA ALA A 24 -12.47 5.94 29.11
C ALA A 24 -12.11 5.01 27.95
N ILE A 25 -11.29 4.00 28.22
CA ILE A 25 -11.03 2.91 27.25
C ILE A 25 -12.36 2.24 26.91
N VAL A 26 -12.71 2.25 25.62
CA VAL A 26 -13.94 1.62 25.13
C VAL A 26 -13.68 0.14 24.93
N ASP A 27 -14.49 -0.71 25.58
CA ASP A 27 -14.51 -2.15 25.30
C ASP A 27 -15.35 -2.38 24.03
N GLU A 28 -14.67 -2.41 22.88
CA GLU A 28 -15.33 -2.69 21.61
C GLU A 28 -15.54 -4.21 21.46
N THR A 29 -16.71 -4.59 20.94
CA THR A 29 -16.96 -6.01 20.59
C THR A 29 -15.86 -6.53 19.69
N VAL A 30 -15.34 -7.71 20.01
CA VAL A 30 -14.26 -8.33 19.24
C VAL A 30 -14.73 -8.57 17.81
N LEU A 31 -14.07 -7.92 16.85
CA LEU A 31 -14.28 -8.12 15.43
C LEU A 31 -13.23 -9.13 14.92
N ASP A 32 -13.65 -10.08 14.11
CA ASP A 32 -12.68 -10.94 13.40
C ASP A 32 -12.00 -10.15 12.27
N TRP A 33 -10.97 -9.40 12.65
CA TRP A 33 -10.18 -8.59 11.72
C TRP A 33 -9.38 -9.41 10.70
N THR A 34 -9.35 -10.73 10.86
CA THR A 34 -8.68 -11.64 9.92
C THR A 34 -9.59 -12.12 8.80
N ASN A 35 -10.88 -11.72 8.82
CA ASN A 35 -11.87 -12.15 7.83
C ASN A 35 -12.99 -11.12 7.60
N LEU A 36 -12.64 -9.86 7.38
CA LEU A 36 -13.62 -8.82 7.07
C LEU A 36 -14.16 -8.96 5.64
N ASP A 37 -15.42 -8.59 5.45
CA ASP A 37 -16.02 -8.33 4.13
C ASP A 37 -15.58 -6.96 3.62
N LEU A 38 -14.53 -6.93 2.80
CA LEU A 38 -13.95 -5.69 2.26
C LEU A 38 -14.79 -5.08 1.12
N SER A 39 -15.86 -5.75 0.68
CA SER A 39 -16.84 -5.14 -0.22
C SER A 39 -17.65 -4.04 0.48
N LYS A 40 -17.71 -4.06 1.81
CA LYS A 40 -18.37 -3.08 2.66
C LYS A 40 -17.41 -1.99 3.11
N ASP A 41 -17.96 -0.89 3.61
CA ASP A 41 -17.16 0.11 4.31
C ASP A 41 -16.70 -0.46 5.66
N PHE A 42 -15.54 0.02 6.13
CA PHE A 42 -15.07 -0.31 7.48
C PHE A 42 -16.07 0.18 8.53
N GLU A 43 -16.28 -0.63 9.57
CA GLU A 43 -16.90 -0.13 10.78
C GLU A 43 -16.00 0.93 11.42
N THR A 44 -16.60 2.02 11.89
CA THR A 44 -15.87 3.05 12.64
C THR A 44 -15.57 2.52 14.04
N GLY A 45 -14.31 2.69 14.46
CA GLY A 45 -13.85 2.37 15.82
C GLY A 45 -13.38 3.60 16.57
N SER A 46 -13.05 3.38 17.84
CA SER A 46 -12.46 4.39 18.72
C SER A 46 -10.94 4.26 18.76
N LYS A 47 -10.22 5.36 18.89
CA LYS A 47 -8.78 5.34 19.21
C LYS A 47 -8.51 5.18 20.72
N TYR A 48 -9.55 5.24 21.55
CA TYR A 48 -9.49 5.00 23.00
C TYR A 48 -9.78 3.54 23.33
N VAL A 49 -8.99 2.62 22.74
CA VAL A 49 -9.13 1.18 22.91
C VAL A 49 -7.84 0.57 23.43
N LEU A 50 -7.93 -0.62 24.01
CA LEU A 50 -6.75 -1.34 24.51
C LEU A 50 -5.72 -1.56 23.39
N GLY A 51 -4.46 -1.22 23.69
CA GLY A 51 -3.34 -1.36 22.75
C GLY A 51 -3.07 -0.12 21.92
N VAL A 52 -3.78 0.99 22.13
CA VAL A 52 -3.52 2.30 21.52
C VAL A 52 -3.16 3.31 22.59
N ASP A 53 -2.08 4.05 22.39
CA ASP A 53 -1.78 5.29 23.11
C ASP A 53 -2.41 6.46 22.34
N PRO A 54 -3.59 6.96 22.76
CA PRO A 54 -4.32 7.96 22.01
C PRO A 54 -3.64 9.34 22.01
N ASP A 55 -2.87 9.66 23.06
CA ASP A 55 -2.17 10.94 23.16
C ASP A 55 -0.97 10.98 22.21
N GLN A 56 -0.19 9.89 22.17
CA GLN A 56 0.91 9.74 21.22
C GLN A 56 0.38 9.74 19.78
N LEU A 57 -0.71 9.02 19.50
CA LEU A 57 -1.35 8.96 18.18
C LEU A 57 -1.82 10.35 17.74
N ASN A 58 -2.54 11.08 18.60
CA ASN A 58 -3.01 12.44 18.32
C ASN A 58 -1.84 13.38 18.05
N SER A 59 -0.78 13.32 18.88
CA SER A 59 0.43 14.11 18.68
C SER A 59 1.08 13.82 17.34
N GLY A 60 1.16 12.55 16.92
CA GLY A 60 1.69 12.13 15.64
C GLY A 60 0.87 12.66 14.45
N ILE A 61 -0.45 12.54 14.54
CA ILE A 61 -1.38 13.06 13.51
C ILE A 61 -1.25 14.58 13.38
N GLU A 62 -1.24 15.31 14.48
CA GLU A 62 -1.09 16.78 14.44
C GLU A 62 0.29 17.21 13.88
N LYS A 63 1.36 16.48 14.19
CA LYS A 63 2.68 16.73 13.57
C LYS A 63 2.62 16.49 12.06
N ALA A 64 1.95 15.42 11.60
CA ALA A 64 1.79 15.14 10.18
C ALA A 64 0.96 16.23 9.49
N LYS A 65 -0.14 16.68 10.10
CA LYS A 65 -1.02 17.75 9.57
C LYS A 65 -0.31 19.10 9.44
N ASN A 66 0.72 19.35 10.24
CA ASN A 66 1.53 20.57 10.15
C ASN A 66 2.60 20.52 9.05
N LEU A 67 2.73 19.41 8.33
CA LEU A 67 3.57 19.35 7.13
C LEU A 67 2.78 19.85 5.93
N ASP A 68 3.33 20.81 5.19
CA ASP A 68 2.66 21.48 4.05
C ASP A 68 2.17 20.54 2.98
N ASP A 69 2.80 19.37 2.86
CA ASP A 69 2.50 18.38 1.82
C ASP A 69 1.68 17.18 2.31
N PHE A 70 1.29 17.14 3.56
CA PHE A 70 0.43 16.08 4.07
C PHE A 70 -1.02 16.29 3.62
N TYR A 71 -1.61 15.30 2.95
CA TYR A 71 -3.00 15.39 2.47
C TYR A 71 -3.99 14.67 3.35
N ALA A 72 -3.80 13.40 3.63
CA ALA A 72 -4.76 12.62 4.39
C ALA A 72 -4.16 11.35 4.99
N ILE A 73 -4.79 10.83 6.06
CA ILE A 73 -4.46 9.59 6.73
C ILE A 73 -5.72 8.79 7.09
N ALA A 74 -5.66 7.47 6.86
CA ALA A 74 -6.62 6.51 7.38
C ALA A 74 -5.89 5.43 8.17
N ILE A 75 -6.39 5.08 9.35
CA ILE A 75 -5.82 4.04 10.21
C ILE A 75 -6.90 3.01 10.50
N VAL A 76 -6.63 1.76 10.12
CA VAL A 76 -7.44 0.59 10.46
C VAL A 76 -6.69 -0.22 11.51
N TYR A 77 -7.32 -0.39 12.67
CA TYR A 77 -6.78 -1.15 13.79
C TYR A 77 -7.76 -2.24 14.19
N LYS A 78 -7.30 -3.49 14.25
CA LYS A 78 -8.16 -4.66 14.53
C LYS A 78 -9.44 -4.66 13.68
N GLY A 79 -9.31 -4.26 12.39
CA GLY A 79 -10.39 -4.25 11.42
C GLY A 79 -11.34 -3.04 11.46
N ARG A 80 -11.17 -2.10 12.39
CA ARG A 80 -11.98 -0.89 12.51
C ARG A 80 -11.23 0.34 12.04
N LEU A 81 -11.90 1.21 11.32
CA LEU A 81 -11.39 2.52 10.94
C LEU A 81 -11.45 3.46 12.14
N ILE A 82 -10.31 3.66 12.81
CA ILE A 82 -10.21 4.47 14.03
C ILE A 82 -9.75 5.90 13.77
N VAL A 83 -9.16 6.16 12.59
CA VAL A 83 -8.76 7.50 12.13
C VAL A 83 -9.07 7.60 10.65
N GLU A 84 -9.70 8.69 10.25
CA GLU A 84 -9.87 9.11 8.86
C GLU A 84 -9.88 10.64 8.86
N GLU A 85 -8.74 11.24 8.47
CA GLU A 85 -8.55 12.69 8.50
C GLU A 85 -8.00 13.22 7.18
N TYR A 86 -8.43 14.40 6.78
CA TYR A 86 -8.11 15.07 5.53
C TYR A 86 -7.68 16.51 5.79
N ASN A 87 -6.45 16.87 5.41
CA ASN A 87 -6.00 18.25 5.27
C ASN A 87 -6.34 18.80 3.89
N TYR A 88 -6.35 17.91 2.88
CA TYR A 88 -6.64 18.28 1.51
C TYR A 88 -7.57 17.24 0.88
N GLY A 89 -8.66 17.74 0.27
CA GLY A 89 -9.71 16.87 -0.30
C GLY A 89 -10.67 16.34 0.77
N ASP A 90 -11.30 15.21 0.45
CA ASP A 90 -12.30 14.54 1.29
C ASP A 90 -12.32 13.03 0.97
N ARG A 91 -13.26 12.29 1.59
CA ARG A 91 -13.44 10.84 1.42
C ARG A 91 -13.68 10.41 -0.04
N SER A 92 -14.21 11.29 -0.90
CA SER A 92 -14.47 11.03 -2.31
C SER A 92 -13.26 11.34 -3.22
N SER A 93 -12.29 12.06 -2.71
CA SER A 93 -11.13 12.53 -3.46
C SER A 93 -10.20 11.39 -3.82
N ARG A 94 -9.72 11.39 -5.07
CA ARG A 94 -8.67 10.48 -5.55
C ARG A 94 -7.32 11.18 -5.47
N TYR A 95 -6.33 10.45 -5.00
CA TYR A 95 -4.94 10.90 -4.90
C TYR A 95 -4.06 10.07 -5.83
N SER A 96 -3.09 10.70 -6.48
CA SER A 96 -2.05 9.99 -7.24
C SER A 96 -1.21 9.16 -6.28
N VAL A 97 -1.33 7.83 -6.36
CA VAL A 97 -0.62 6.94 -5.44
C VAL A 97 0.79 6.57 -5.91
N TRP A 98 1.19 7.07 -7.09
CA TRP A 98 2.52 6.88 -7.67
C TRP A 98 2.94 5.40 -7.65
N SER A 99 4.09 5.10 -7.09
CA SER A 99 4.65 3.73 -7.10
C SER A 99 3.93 2.73 -6.21
N VAL A 100 2.92 3.11 -5.43
CA VAL A 100 1.98 2.17 -4.82
C VAL A 100 1.28 1.32 -5.89
N THR A 101 1.14 1.85 -7.12
CA THR A 101 0.68 1.11 -8.32
C THR A 101 1.40 -0.23 -8.49
N LYS A 102 2.70 -0.29 -8.20
CA LYS A 102 3.51 -1.51 -8.34
C LYS A 102 3.01 -2.65 -7.44
N SER A 103 2.61 -2.32 -6.21
CA SER A 103 2.08 -3.33 -5.27
C SER A 103 0.72 -3.86 -5.73
N ILE A 104 -0.06 -3.05 -6.45
CA ILE A 104 -1.30 -3.51 -7.11
C ILE A 104 -0.96 -4.48 -8.25
N VAL A 105 0.03 -4.14 -9.11
CA VAL A 105 0.51 -5.05 -10.16
C VAL A 105 0.97 -6.38 -9.57
N SER A 106 1.67 -6.37 -8.40
CA SER A 106 2.02 -7.61 -7.70
C SER A 106 0.79 -8.45 -7.36
N ALA A 107 -0.27 -7.84 -6.82
CA ALA A 107 -1.51 -8.54 -6.50
C ALA A 107 -2.11 -9.25 -7.73
N LEU A 108 -2.13 -8.55 -8.87
CA LEU A 108 -2.64 -9.12 -10.12
C LEU A 108 -1.81 -10.31 -10.60
N PHE A 109 -0.48 -10.28 -10.43
CA PHE A 109 0.38 -11.43 -10.74
C PHE A 109 0.11 -12.63 -9.83
N GLY A 110 -0.21 -12.39 -8.56
CA GLY A 110 -0.69 -13.43 -7.66
C GLY A 110 -1.94 -14.12 -8.23
N GLN A 111 -2.92 -13.36 -8.66
CA GLN A 111 -4.14 -13.88 -9.25
C GLN A 111 -3.89 -14.65 -10.56
N LEU A 112 -2.98 -14.15 -11.43
CA LEU A 112 -2.63 -14.87 -12.66
C LEU A 112 -2.08 -16.28 -12.38
N ILE A 113 -1.27 -16.43 -11.34
CA ILE A 113 -0.68 -17.72 -10.94
C ILE A 113 -1.72 -18.57 -10.22
N ASP A 114 -2.50 -18.01 -9.31
CA ASP A 114 -3.55 -18.70 -8.58
C ASP A 114 -4.62 -19.28 -9.54
N GLU A 115 -4.94 -18.57 -10.62
CA GLU A 115 -5.87 -18.99 -11.67
C GLU A 115 -5.22 -19.84 -12.77
N SER A 116 -3.91 -20.17 -12.67
CA SER A 116 -3.14 -20.92 -13.67
C SER A 116 -3.14 -20.28 -15.07
N ILE A 117 -3.30 -18.96 -15.17
CA ILE A 117 -3.13 -18.18 -16.40
C ILE A 117 -1.64 -18.00 -16.71
N LEU A 118 -0.84 -17.91 -15.66
CA LEU A 118 0.62 -17.94 -15.71
C LEU A 118 1.13 -19.11 -14.86
N ASP A 119 2.02 -19.93 -15.40
CA ASP A 119 2.49 -21.16 -14.75
C ASP A 119 3.11 -20.87 -13.37
N ASP A 120 4.06 -19.94 -13.33
CA ASP A 120 4.74 -19.48 -12.10
C ASP A 120 5.51 -18.16 -12.33
N GLU A 121 6.15 -17.66 -11.29
CA GLU A 121 6.99 -16.46 -11.34
C GLU A 121 8.36 -16.67 -12.00
N PHE A 122 8.72 -17.87 -12.38
CA PHE A 122 10.00 -18.19 -13.04
C PHE A 122 9.90 -18.22 -14.56
N VAL A 123 8.72 -18.03 -15.14
CA VAL A 123 8.53 -17.88 -16.57
C VAL A 123 9.41 -16.74 -17.09
N GLN A 124 10.17 -17.04 -18.18
CA GLN A 124 11.17 -16.13 -18.72
C GLN A 124 10.61 -15.20 -19.79
N MET A 125 11.18 -14.01 -19.92
CA MET A 125 10.77 -13.01 -20.90
C MET A 125 10.77 -13.49 -22.34
N ARG A 126 11.60 -14.47 -22.69
CA ARG A 126 11.60 -15.09 -24.05
C ARG A 126 10.25 -15.70 -24.43
N SER A 127 9.43 -16.11 -23.45
CA SER A 127 8.10 -16.66 -23.69
C SER A 127 7.10 -15.58 -24.13
N PHE A 128 7.29 -14.33 -23.70
CA PHE A 128 6.42 -13.21 -24.02
C PHE A 128 6.95 -12.35 -25.17
N TYR A 129 8.28 -12.33 -25.35
CA TYR A 129 9.00 -11.49 -26.30
C TYR A 129 10.02 -12.33 -27.11
N PRO A 130 9.53 -13.19 -28.04
CA PRO A 130 10.41 -14.08 -28.81
C PRO A 130 11.39 -13.34 -29.74
N PHE A 131 11.12 -12.07 -30.02
CA PHE A 131 11.97 -11.20 -30.84
C PHE A 131 13.22 -10.68 -30.12
N ILE A 132 13.32 -10.79 -28.79
CA ILE A 132 14.52 -10.41 -28.06
C ILE A 132 15.70 -11.26 -28.56
N THR A 133 16.78 -10.61 -28.98
CA THR A 133 18.02 -11.29 -29.42
C THR A 133 19.05 -11.40 -28.31
N ASP A 134 19.06 -10.46 -27.36
CA ASP A 134 19.99 -10.43 -26.23
C ASP A 134 19.83 -11.67 -25.34
N SER A 135 20.92 -12.43 -25.16
CA SER A 135 20.92 -13.70 -24.44
C SER A 135 20.57 -13.57 -22.96
N LEU A 136 21.00 -12.48 -22.30
CA LEU A 136 20.72 -12.23 -20.89
C LEU A 136 19.27 -11.75 -20.70
N LYS A 137 18.79 -10.83 -21.53
CA LYS A 137 17.40 -10.36 -21.44
C LYS A 137 16.39 -11.51 -21.60
N LYS A 138 16.67 -12.49 -22.44
CA LYS A 138 15.85 -13.69 -22.60
C LYS A 138 15.65 -14.46 -21.31
N THR A 139 16.58 -14.41 -20.39
CA THR A 139 16.57 -15.15 -19.13
C THR A 139 15.92 -14.39 -17.97
N ILE A 140 15.60 -13.10 -18.14
CA ILE A 140 14.86 -12.35 -17.13
C ILE A 140 13.54 -13.07 -16.86
N THR A 141 13.26 -13.36 -15.59
CA THR A 141 12.02 -13.99 -15.17
C THR A 141 11.02 -12.95 -14.66
N VAL A 142 9.74 -13.33 -14.60
CA VAL A 142 8.70 -12.53 -13.92
C VAL A 142 9.14 -12.22 -12.48
N ARG A 143 9.75 -13.20 -11.78
CA ARG A 143 10.31 -12.99 -10.44
C ARG A 143 11.37 -11.89 -10.41
N ASN A 144 12.27 -11.84 -11.41
CA ASN A 144 13.28 -10.78 -11.46
C ASN A 144 12.66 -9.38 -11.60
N LEU A 145 11.55 -9.25 -12.33
CA LEU A 145 10.81 -8.01 -12.43
C LEU A 145 10.09 -7.66 -11.11
N LEU A 146 9.43 -8.63 -10.48
CA LEU A 146 8.75 -8.47 -9.20
C LEU A 146 9.69 -8.10 -8.05
N THR A 147 10.92 -8.62 -8.05
CA THR A 147 11.93 -8.35 -7.01
C THR A 147 12.87 -7.20 -7.33
N MET A 148 12.63 -6.46 -8.44
CA MET A 148 13.53 -5.38 -8.87
C MET A 148 14.99 -5.86 -9.13
N SER A 149 15.15 -7.08 -9.62
CA SER A 149 16.46 -7.68 -9.92
C SER A 149 16.63 -8.04 -11.41
N SER A 150 15.85 -7.43 -12.28
CA SER A 150 15.91 -7.70 -13.73
C SER A 150 17.18 -7.20 -14.42
N GLY A 151 17.89 -6.24 -13.81
CA GLY A 151 19.02 -5.55 -14.42
C GLY A 151 18.62 -4.46 -15.42
N LEU A 152 17.35 -4.27 -15.71
CA LEU A 152 16.85 -3.19 -16.54
C LEU A 152 17.09 -1.82 -15.88
N PRO A 153 17.56 -0.80 -16.64
CA PRO A 153 17.67 0.54 -16.09
C PRO A 153 16.29 1.14 -15.79
N ASP A 154 16.22 1.99 -14.77
CA ASP A 154 15.03 2.81 -14.59
C ASP A 154 14.95 3.91 -15.64
N ASN A 155 13.77 4.09 -16.19
CA ASN A 155 13.45 5.19 -17.09
C ASN A 155 11.96 5.46 -17.01
N THR A 156 11.59 6.63 -16.53
CA THR A 156 10.21 7.06 -16.35
C THR A 156 9.62 7.78 -17.56
N SER A 157 10.39 7.92 -18.66
CA SER A 157 9.89 8.53 -19.90
C SER A 157 9.11 7.54 -20.78
N TYR A 158 9.20 6.24 -20.52
CA TYR A 158 8.65 5.17 -21.37
C TYR A 158 7.17 5.38 -21.78
N PRO A 159 6.27 5.95 -20.95
CA PRO A 159 4.87 6.10 -21.37
C PRO A 159 4.67 7.17 -22.46
N ARG A 160 5.69 8.00 -22.69
CA ARG A 160 5.67 9.07 -23.71
C ARG A 160 6.33 8.64 -25.00
N GLU A 161 7.01 7.52 -25.00
CA GLU A 161 7.71 6.98 -26.17
C GLU A 161 6.73 6.21 -27.06
N ASP A 162 6.98 6.19 -28.36
CA ASP A 162 6.26 5.31 -29.26
C ASP A 162 6.81 3.89 -29.05
N ASN A 163 5.90 2.92 -28.84
CA ASN A 163 6.23 1.55 -28.47
C ASN A 163 7.08 1.47 -27.20
N SER A 164 6.46 1.82 -26.08
CA SER A 164 7.09 1.88 -24.75
C SER A 164 7.84 0.59 -24.38
N ILE A 165 7.29 -0.57 -24.73
CA ILE A 165 7.89 -1.87 -24.42
C ILE A 165 9.19 -2.09 -25.19
N ASN A 166 9.20 -1.82 -26.50
CA ASN A 166 10.43 -1.92 -27.28
C ASN A 166 11.48 -0.92 -26.77
N PHE A 167 11.06 0.33 -26.49
CA PHE A 167 11.95 1.33 -25.91
C PHE A 167 12.65 0.85 -24.63
N ILE A 168 11.91 0.17 -23.73
CA ILE A 168 12.50 -0.41 -22.51
C ILE A 168 13.43 -1.58 -22.85
N LEU A 169 12.99 -2.48 -23.73
CA LEU A 169 13.73 -3.69 -24.08
C LEU A 169 15.01 -3.43 -24.88
N GLU A 170 15.11 -2.30 -25.59
CA GLU A 170 16.33 -1.88 -26.29
C GLU A 170 17.43 -1.39 -25.35
N LYS A 171 17.10 -0.94 -24.13
CA LYS A 171 18.09 -0.44 -23.17
C LYS A 171 19.06 -1.56 -22.76
N LYS A 172 20.35 -1.23 -22.66
CA LYS A 172 21.37 -2.15 -22.15
C LYS A 172 21.10 -2.47 -20.68
N LEU A 173 21.26 -3.73 -20.29
CA LEU A 173 21.21 -4.13 -18.89
C LEU A 173 22.35 -3.46 -18.09
N LEU A 174 22.05 -3.03 -16.89
CA LEU A 174 23.03 -2.52 -15.91
C LEU A 174 23.71 -3.67 -15.16
N TYR A 175 22.97 -4.75 -14.92
CA TYR A 175 23.38 -5.92 -14.14
C TYR A 175 22.83 -7.19 -14.79
N ASP A 176 23.46 -8.31 -14.53
CA ASP A 176 22.93 -9.61 -14.91
C ASP A 176 21.64 -9.91 -14.14
N PRO A 177 20.63 -10.50 -14.77
CA PRO A 177 19.36 -10.80 -14.12
C PRO A 177 19.53 -11.64 -12.85
N GLY A 178 18.88 -11.20 -11.76
CA GLY A 178 18.90 -11.87 -10.46
C GLY A 178 20.11 -11.56 -9.58
N THR A 179 21.09 -10.75 -10.05
CA THR A 179 22.34 -10.52 -9.30
C THR A 179 22.35 -9.27 -8.44
N TYR A 180 21.58 -8.25 -8.81
CA TYR A 180 21.59 -6.96 -8.14
C TYR A 180 20.18 -6.36 -8.07
N TRP A 181 19.86 -5.76 -6.94
CA TRP A 181 18.63 -4.99 -6.78
C TRP A 181 18.77 -3.61 -7.41
N ASN A 182 17.89 -3.30 -8.34
CA ASN A 182 17.84 -2.01 -9.02
C ASN A 182 16.38 -1.62 -9.25
N TYR A 183 15.91 -0.61 -8.51
CA TYR A 183 14.53 -0.14 -8.63
C TYR A 183 14.24 0.39 -10.03
N THR A 184 13.18 -0.12 -10.66
CA THR A 184 12.83 0.27 -12.02
C THR A 184 11.31 0.28 -12.24
N SER A 185 10.77 1.44 -12.60
CA SER A 185 9.38 1.59 -13.05
C SER A 185 9.17 0.97 -14.43
N ALA A 186 10.19 1.03 -15.28
CA ALA A 186 10.18 0.41 -16.59
C ALA A 186 10.00 -1.13 -16.49
N GLY A 187 10.70 -1.77 -15.53
CA GLY A 187 10.53 -3.21 -15.27
C GLY A 187 9.12 -3.60 -14.88
N THR A 188 8.44 -2.80 -14.05
CA THR A 188 7.04 -3.05 -13.69
C THR A 188 6.05 -2.73 -14.80
N HIS A 189 6.40 -1.83 -15.72
CA HIS A 189 5.59 -1.63 -16.92
C HIS A 189 5.64 -2.86 -17.85
N ILE A 190 6.79 -3.53 -17.96
CA ILE A 190 6.89 -4.84 -18.64
C ILE A 190 5.94 -5.88 -18.01
N LEU A 191 5.79 -5.91 -16.68
CA LEU A 191 4.80 -6.79 -16.03
C LEU A 191 3.38 -6.46 -16.50
N SER A 192 3.00 -5.20 -16.58
CA SER A 192 1.68 -4.79 -17.08
C SER A 192 1.41 -5.26 -18.51
N ASP A 193 2.42 -5.18 -19.40
CA ASP A 193 2.30 -5.70 -20.76
C ASP A 193 2.26 -7.24 -20.80
N ILE A 194 3.04 -7.93 -19.97
CA ILE A 194 2.96 -9.40 -19.83
C ILE A 194 1.55 -9.80 -19.41
N LEU A 195 0.96 -9.13 -18.41
CA LEU A 195 -0.42 -9.39 -18.00
C LEU A 195 -1.38 -9.24 -19.20
N THR A 196 -1.24 -8.15 -19.96
CA THR A 196 -2.07 -7.92 -21.13
C THR A 196 -1.91 -9.04 -22.18
N LYS A 197 -0.69 -9.53 -22.38
CA LYS A 197 -0.41 -10.62 -23.33
C LYS A 197 -1.02 -11.96 -22.93
N VAL A 198 -0.98 -12.31 -21.65
CA VAL A 198 -1.47 -13.62 -21.18
C VAL A 198 -2.98 -13.64 -20.97
N THR A 199 -3.60 -12.49 -20.68
CA THR A 199 -5.06 -12.41 -20.43
C THR A 199 -5.85 -11.86 -21.61
N GLY A 200 -5.21 -11.11 -22.51
CA GLY A 200 -5.90 -10.31 -23.52
C GLY A 200 -6.59 -9.07 -22.96
N GLN A 201 -6.41 -8.74 -21.68
CA GLN A 201 -7.03 -7.62 -20.98
C GLN A 201 -5.94 -6.63 -20.51
N LYS A 202 -6.25 -5.33 -20.50
CA LYS A 202 -5.37 -4.35 -19.85
C LYS A 202 -5.31 -4.60 -18.34
N ALA A 203 -4.20 -4.25 -17.71
CA ALA A 203 -4.07 -4.45 -16.26
C ALA A 203 -5.17 -3.73 -15.45
N LYS A 204 -5.64 -2.55 -15.89
CA LYS A 204 -6.76 -1.86 -15.26
C LYS A 204 -8.07 -2.63 -15.34
N ASP A 205 -8.36 -3.23 -16.49
CA ASP A 205 -9.61 -3.96 -16.75
C ASP A 205 -9.60 -5.30 -15.98
N PHE A 206 -8.44 -5.96 -15.94
CA PHE A 206 -8.24 -7.17 -15.14
C PHE A 206 -8.35 -6.86 -13.64
N ALA A 207 -7.77 -5.75 -13.18
CA ALA A 207 -7.88 -5.31 -11.79
C ALA A 207 -9.31 -4.96 -11.40
N GLU A 208 -10.07 -4.32 -12.29
CA GLU A 208 -11.49 -4.01 -12.05
C GLU A 208 -12.30 -5.28 -11.77
N LEU A 209 -12.13 -6.30 -12.60
CA LEU A 209 -12.89 -7.55 -12.48
C LEU A 209 -12.46 -8.41 -11.28
N ASN A 210 -11.15 -8.52 -11.05
CA ASN A 210 -10.61 -9.55 -10.15
C ASN A 210 -10.18 -9.00 -8.79
N LEU A 211 -9.96 -7.69 -8.66
CA LEU A 211 -9.51 -7.06 -7.41
C LEU A 211 -10.45 -5.94 -6.97
N PHE A 212 -10.64 -4.91 -7.78
CA PHE A 212 -11.31 -3.69 -7.34
C PHE A 212 -12.80 -3.89 -7.08
N SER A 213 -13.52 -4.62 -7.95
CA SER A 213 -14.94 -4.93 -7.74
C SER A 213 -15.19 -5.72 -6.46
N LYS A 214 -14.30 -6.66 -6.13
CA LYS A 214 -14.39 -7.47 -4.90
C LYS A 214 -14.18 -6.65 -3.61
N LEU A 215 -13.47 -5.52 -3.72
CA LEU A 215 -13.24 -4.57 -2.62
C LEU A 215 -14.20 -3.36 -2.68
N SER A 216 -15.15 -3.34 -3.62
CA SER A 216 -16.01 -2.18 -3.93
C SER A 216 -15.23 -0.89 -4.20
N ILE A 217 -14.04 -1.01 -4.83
CA ILE A 217 -13.26 0.11 -5.33
C ILE A 217 -13.76 0.47 -6.72
N SER A 218 -14.61 1.49 -6.82
CA SER A 218 -15.23 1.92 -8.07
C SER A 218 -14.74 3.29 -8.57
N SER A 219 -14.02 4.03 -7.73
CA SER A 219 -13.53 5.38 -8.04
C SER A 219 -12.00 5.37 -8.15
N TYR A 220 -11.49 5.10 -9.34
CA TYR A 220 -10.05 5.13 -9.62
C TYR A 220 -9.77 5.68 -11.02
N ILE A 221 -8.51 6.07 -11.26
CA ILE A 221 -7.96 6.36 -12.57
C ILE A 221 -6.68 5.55 -12.69
N TRP A 222 -6.42 4.96 -13.86
CA TRP A 222 -5.15 4.30 -14.15
C TRP A 222 -4.67 4.76 -15.54
N GLU A 223 -3.57 5.51 -15.54
CA GLU A 223 -2.96 6.04 -16.76
C GLU A 223 -2.44 4.91 -17.65
N GLU A 224 -2.46 5.14 -18.95
CA GLU A 224 -1.95 4.24 -19.97
C GLU A 224 -0.79 4.90 -20.74
N ASP A 225 0.04 4.08 -21.36
CA ASP A 225 1.00 4.54 -22.35
C ASP A 225 0.30 4.84 -23.69
N LYS A 226 1.09 5.19 -24.72
CA LYS A 226 0.54 5.50 -26.05
C LYS A 226 -0.09 4.31 -26.77
N GLU A 227 0.31 3.09 -26.44
CA GLU A 227 -0.22 1.84 -26.98
C GLU A 227 -1.43 1.35 -26.20
N GLY A 228 -1.79 2.03 -25.11
CA GLY A 228 -2.92 1.68 -24.25
C GLY A 228 -2.61 0.59 -23.24
N VAL A 229 -1.33 0.33 -22.93
CA VAL A 229 -0.93 -0.53 -21.83
C VAL A 229 -1.04 0.26 -20.52
N SER A 230 -1.74 -0.27 -19.53
CA SER A 230 -1.86 0.37 -18.22
C SER A 230 -0.47 0.57 -17.61
N ASN A 231 -0.16 1.77 -17.09
CA ASN A 231 1.15 2.06 -16.57
C ASN A 231 1.46 1.23 -15.30
N GLY A 232 2.33 0.23 -15.41
CA GLY A 232 2.67 -0.67 -14.31
C GLY A 232 3.56 -0.04 -13.24
N GLY A 233 4.25 1.06 -13.58
CA GLY A 233 5.19 1.72 -12.67
C GLY A 233 4.57 2.79 -11.77
N TYR A 234 3.51 3.46 -12.23
CA TYR A 234 2.81 4.56 -11.57
C TYR A 234 1.52 4.89 -12.35
N GLY A 235 0.84 5.98 -12.00
CA GLY A 235 -0.31 6.47 -12.76
C GLY A 235 -1.67 6.00 -12.23
N LEU A 236 -1.69 5.20 -11.17
CA LEU A 236 -2.93 4.88 -10.46
C LEU A 236 -3.31 6.02 -9.51
N GLN A 237 -4.61 6.34 -9.47
CA GLN A 237 -5.21 7.23 -8.48
C GLN A 237 -6.28 6.46 -7.71
N LEU A 238 -6.25 6.54 -6.39
CA LEU A 238 -7.17 5.87 -5.48
C LEU A 238 -7.70 6.84 -4.42
N ARG A 239 -8.85 6.51 -3.83
CA ARG A 239 -9.28 7.16 -2.59
C ARG A 239 -8.45 6.63 -1.43
N LEU A 240 -8.35 7.42 -0.37
CA LEU A 240 -7.61 7.02 0.84
C LEU A 240 -8.15 5.72 1.46
N VAL A 241 -9.48 5.59 1.56
CA VAL A 241 -10.10 4.37 2.12
C VAL A 241 -9.89 3.14 1.23
N ASP A 242 -9.76 3.30 -0.08
CA ASP A 242 -9.46 2.20 -0.99
C ASP A 242 -8.03 1.68 -0.79
N MET A 243 -7.08 2.59 -0.50
CA MET A 243 -5.73 2.20 -0.10
C MET A 243 -5.74 1.40 1.22
N ALA A 244 -6.55 1.83 2.19
CA ALA A 244 -6.71 1.09 3.45
C ALA A 244 -7.33 -0.30 3.24
N LYS A 245 -8.32 -0.45 2.35
CA LYS A 245 -8.90 -1.76 1.98
C LYS A 245 -7.88 -2.71 1.36
N ILE A 246 -7.01 -2.20 0.47
CA ILE A 246 -5.90 -2.97 -0.10
C ILE A 246 -4.94 -3.43 1.01
N GLY A 247 -4.60 -2.54 1.94
CA GLY A 247 -3.77 -2.88 3.10
C GLY A 247 -4.42 -3.96 3.97
N GLN A 248 -5.70 -3.83 4.25
CA GLN A 248 -6.46 -4.81 5.04
C GLN A 248 -6.56 -6.16 4.32
N LEU A 249 -6.73 -6.19 2.99
CA LEU A 249 -6.69 -7.42 2.21
C LEU A 249 -5.38 -8.20 2.44
N TYR A 250 -4.26 -7.50 2.41
CA TYR A 250 -2.97 -8.13 2.69
C TYR A 250 -2.80 -8.52 4.16
N LEU A 251 -3.32 -7.72 5.11
CA LEU A 251 -3.30 -8.05 6.54
C LEU A 251 -4.09 -9.33 6.85
N GLN A 252 -5.21 -9.56 6.16
CA GLN A 252 -6.05 -10.76 6.32
C GLN A 252 -5.72 -11.87 5.30
N ASN A 253 -4.45 -11.93 4.86
CA ASN A 253 -3.90 -12.99 4.01
C ASN A 253 -4.62 -13.17 2.66
N GLY A 254 -5.12 -12.08 2.08
CA GLY A 254 -5.61 -12.04 0.71
C GLY A 254 -7.06 -12.49 0.50
N LYS A 255 -7.84 -12.68 1.57
CA LYS A 255 -9.26 -13.05 1.50
C LYS A 255 -10.19 -11.90 1.91
N SER A 256 -11.45 -11.97 1.54
CA SER A 256 -12.52 -11.08 1.97
C SER A 256 -13.78 -11.91 2.17
N ASP A 257 -14.31 -11.97 3.42
CA ASP A 257 -15.49 -12.80 3.79
C ASP A 257 -15.36 -14.26 3.27
N ASP A 258 -14.20 -14.89 3.57
CA ASP A 258 -13.80 -16.22 3.10
C ASP A 258 -13.60 -16.37 1.56
N ASP A 259 -13.90 -15.34 0.73
CA ASP A 259 -13.57 -15.34 -0.70
C ASP A 259 -12.07 -15.07 -0.90
N PRO A 260 -11.29 -16.02 -1.45
CA PRO A 260 -9.89 -15.80 -1.75
C PRO A 260 -9.76 -14.86 -2.95
N ILE A 261 -9.19 -13.66 -2.73
CA ILE A 261 -8.90 -12.69 -3.78
C ILE A 261 -7.45 -12.86 -4.27
N ILE A 262 -6.54 -13.11 -3.34
CA ILE A 262 -5.12 -13.40 -3.59
C ILE A 262 -4.75 -14.54 -2.67
N SER A 263 -4.00 -15.54 -3.13
CA SER A 263 -3.63 -16.65 -2.26
C SER A 263 -2.77 -16.18 -1.07
N PRO A 264 -2.94 -16.82 0.12
CA PRO A 264 -2.06 -16.57 1.26
C PRO A 264 -0.58 -16.78 0.92
N THR A 265 -0.28 -17.74 0.05
CA THR A 265 1.08 -18.01 -0.44
C THR A 265 1.66 -16.80 -1.17
N TRP A 266 0.87 -16.13 -2.01
CA TRP A 266 1.33 -14.92 -2.72
C TRP A 266 1.51 -13.73 -1.77
N VAL A 267 0.60 -13.54 -0.83
CA VAL A 267 0.74 -12.51 0.22
C VAL A 267 2.03 -12.73 1.00
N LEU A 268 2.33 -13.96 1.42
CA LEU A 268 3.57 -14.30 2.12
C LEU A 268 4.81 -14.00 1.27
N LYS A 269 4.84 -14.44 -0.01
CA LYS A 269 5.93 -14.14 -0.95
C LYS A 269 6.10 -12.63 -1.17
N SER A 270 5.00 -11.88 -1.28
CA SER A 270 5.02 -10.41 -1.41
C SER A 270 5.63 -9.73 -0.21
N ALA A 271 5.34 -10.25 0.99
CA ALA A 271 5.81 -9.76 2.27
C ALA A 271 7.08 -10.49 2.77
N GLU A 272 7.73 -11.32 1.96
CA GLU A 272 9.00 -11.95 2.28
C GLU A 272 10.17 -11.12 1.74
N MET A 273 11.22 -10.99 2.54
CA MET A 273 12.43 -10.27 2.14
C MET A 273 13.24 -11.10 1.14
N SER A 274 12.86 -11.03 -0.13
CA SER A 274 13.55 -11.71 -1.23
C SER A 274 14.94 -11.11 -1.48
N ILE A 275 15.06 -9.78 -1.35
CA ILE A 275 16.31 -9.03 -1.50
C ILE A 275 16.53 -8.20 -0.24
N PRO A 276 17.42 -8.59 0.68
CA PRO A 276 17.81 -7.77 1.82
C PRO A 276 18.74 -6.64 1.38
N PHE A 277 18.59 -5.46 1.99
CA PHE A 277 19.44 -4.30 1.70
C PHE A 277 20.69 -4.24 2.60
N ASN A 278 20.69 -4.99 3.68
CA ASN A 278 21.80 -5.06 4.62
C ASN A 278 21.98 -6.49 5.16
N SER A 279 23.14 -6.75 5.77
CA SER A 279 23.47 -8.05 6.35
C SER A 279 22.57 -8.45 7.52
N GLU A 280 22.03 -7.47 8.24
CA GLU A 280 21.14 -7.67 9.39
C GLU A 280 19.70 -8.01 8.96
N ARG A 281 19.38 -7.90 7.65
CA ARG A 281 18.04 -8.09 7.10
C ARG A 281 16.98 -7.22 7.78
N SER A 282 17.35 -6.04 8.24
CA SER A 282 16.43 -5.08 8.88
C SER A 282 15.59 -4.31 7.86
N SER A 283 15.95 -4.34 6.58
CA SER A 283 15.16 -3.79 5.48
C SER A 283 15.45 -4.54 4.17
N GLY A 284 14.49 -4.51 3.24
CA GLY A 284 14.61 -5.19 1.95
C GLY A 284 13.38 -5.03 1.09
N TYR A 285 13.29 -5.91 0.08
CA TYR A 285 12.24 -5.88 -0.93
C TYR A 285 11.70 -7.29 -1.19
N GLY A 286 10.38 -7.39 -1.27
CA GLY A 286 9.66 -8.60 -1.66
C GLY A 286 9.17 -8.52 -3.11
N TYR A 287 7.95 -8.98 -3.39
CA TYR A 287 7.33 -8.86 -4.71
C TYR A 287 6.58 -7.53 -4.83
N LEU A 288 7.32 -6.49 -5.19
CA LEU A 288 6.86 -5.10 -5.33
C LEU A 288 6.33 -4.49 -4.02
N TRP A 289 6.79 -5.02 -2.89
CA TRP A 289 6.57 -4.51 -1.55
C TRP A 289 7.89 -4.23 -0.86
N TRP A 290 7.96 -3.10 -0.17
CA TRP A 290 9.06 -2.76 0.71
C TRP A 290 8.90 -3.46 2.05
N MET A 291 10.00 -3.75 2.71
CA MET A 291 10.01 -4.41 4.01
C MET A 291 10.96 -3.72 4.97
N ARG A 292 10.54 -3.66 6.23
CA ARG A 292 11.33 -3.13 7.33
C ARG A 292 11.01 -3.87 8.62
N MET A 293 12.03 -4.06 9.45
CA MET A 293 11.87 -4.48 10.84
C MET A 293 11.77 -3.24 11.73
N ILE A 294 10.76 -3.17 12.58
CA ILE A 294 10.53 -2.11 13.58
C ILE A 294 10.43 -2.82 14.92
N ASP A 295 11.34 -2.52 15.84
CA ASP A 295 11.38 -3.12 17.19
C ASP A 295 11.34 -4.65 17.19
N GLY A 296 11.93 -5.28 16.18
CA GLY A 296 11.90 -6.72 15.98
C GLY A 296 10.65 -7.25 15.27
N GLU A 297 9.67 -6.41 14.98
CA GLU A 297 8.44 -6.76 14.29
C GLU A 297 8.53 -6.47 12.79
N LYS A 298 7.90 -7.32 12.00
CA LYS A 298 7.85 -7.14 10.54
C LYS A 298 6.78 -6.13 10.15
N MET A 299 7.20 -5.09 9.41
CA MET A 299 6.33 -4.24 8.64
C MET A 299 6.64 -4.43 7.15
N TYR A 300 5.62 -4.50 6.32
CA TYR A 300 5.76 -4.38 4.88
C TYR A 300 4.83 -3.26 4.36
N TYR A 301 5.26 -2.61 3.27
CA TYR A 301 4.55 -1.42 2.84
C TYR A 301 4.71 -1.16 1.34
N ALA A 302 3.65 -0.64 0.73
CA ALA A 302 3.71 0.01 -0.56
C ALA A 302 4.11 1.46 -0.36
N ALA A 303 4.98 1.99 -1.23
CA ALA A 303 5.46 3.36 -1.16
C ALA A 303 5.41 4.05 -2.52
N GLY A 304 4.93 5.27 -2.55
CA GLY A 304 4.86 6.13 -3.72
C GLY A 304 5.58 7.46 -3.52
N TYR A 305 6.01 8.05 -4.63
CA TYR A 305 6.71 9.35 -4.64
C TYR A 305 5.91 10.42 -3.91
N GLY A 306 6.54 11.18 -3.05
CA GLY A 306 5.91 12.25 -2.27
C GLY A 306 5.25 11.82 -0.97
N GLY A 307 5.40 10.56 -0.52
CA GLY A 307 4.84 10.14 0.77
C GLY A 307 3.47 9.47 0.68
N GLN A 308 3.24 8.73 -0.40
CA GLN A 308 2.09 7.85 -0.54
C GLN A 308 2.43 6.51 0.10
N TYR A 309 1.64 6.03 1.06
CA TYR A 309 1.93 4.78 1.76
C TYR A 309 0.69 3.93 2.00
N ILE A 310 0.86 2.62 1.90
CA ILE A 310 0.02 1.61 2.54
C ILE A 310 0.98 0.80 3.42
N MET A 311 0.92 0.98 4.74
CA MET A 311 1.79 0.30 5.71
C MET A 311 0.98 -0.76 6.45
N ILE A 312 1.57 -1.93 6.65
CA ILE A 312 0.92 -3.08 7.28
C ILE A 312 1.87 -3.63 8.35
N VAL A 313 1.38 -3.69 9.58
CA VAL A 313 2.10 -4.26 10.74
C VAL A 313 1.26 -5.41 11.32
N PRO A 314 1.47 -6.66 10.86
CA PRO A 314 0.62 -7.78 11.24
C PRO A 314 0.57 -8.07 12.73
N SER A 315 1.71 -7.95 13.42
CA SER A 315 1.79 -8.16 14.88
C SER A 315 0.98 -7.16 15.70
N ARG A 316 0.53 -6.06 15.08
CA ARG A 316 -0.30 -5.02 15.72
C ARG A 316 -1.72 -4.97 15.14
N ALA A 317 -2.07 -5.86 14.22
CA ALA A 317 -3.33 -5.82 13.46
C ALA A 317 -3.60 -4.42 12.87
N LEU A 318 -2.57 -3.79 12.32
CA LEU A 318 -2.56 -2.37 11.96
C LEU A 318 -2.33 -2.18 10.45
N VAL A 319 -3.17 -1.32 9.86
CA VAL A 319 -2.99 -0.76 8.52
C VAL A 319 -3.01 0.76 8.61
N VAL A 320 -2.04 1.41 7.99
CA VAL A 320 -1.98 2.88 7.86
C VAL A 320 -1.88 3.24 6.39
N ALA A 321 -2.87 3.96 5.88
CA ALA A 321 -2.87 4.53 4.54
C ALA A 321 -2.63 6.05 4.62
N ILE A 322 -1.73 6.57 3.78
CA ILE A 322 -1.33 7.98 3.80
C ILE A 322 -1.23 8.49 2.38
N THR A 323 -1.67 9.72 2.18
CA THR A 323 -1.46 10.48 0.95
C THR A 323 -0.84 11.85 1.24
N SER A 324 0.02 12.29 0.33
CA SER A 324 0.74 13.56 0.44
C SER A 324 0.95 14.18 -0.93
N SER A 325 1.34 15.46 -0.98
CA SER A 325 1.74 16.12 -2.21
C SER A 325 3.05 15.54 -2.75
N SER A 326 3.18 15.50 -4.07
CA SER A 326 4.45 15.17 -4.72
C SER A 326 5.30 16.39 -5.07
N SER A 327 4.84 17.62 -4.77
CA SER A 327 5.48 18.84 -5.23
C SER A 327 6.88 19.08 -4.64
N ASN A 328 7.14 18.58 -3.43
CA ASN A 328 8.41 18.77 -2.71
C ASN A 328 9.04 17.45 -2.26
N ALA A 329 8.84 16.38 -2.99
CA ALA A 329 9.16 15.00 -2.57
C ALA A 329 10.63 14.73 -2.22
N GLY A 330 11.56 15.67 -2.45
CA GLY A 330 12.97 15.54 -2.07
C GLY A 330 13.28 15.72 -0.60
N ASP A 331 12.46 16.50 0.14
CA ASP A 331 12.76 16.94 1.50
C ASP A 331 12.04 16.12 2.62
N TYR A 332 11.05 15.31 2.25
CA TYR A 332 10.12 14.67 3.22
C TYR A 332 10.56 13.35 3.81
N GLY A 333 11.58 12.71 3.25
CA GLY A 333 11.94 11.33 3.61
C GLY A 333 12.28 11.11 5.08
N SER A 334 12.83 12.09 5.77
CA SER A 334 13.28 11.93 7.15
C SER A 334 12.22 12.28 8.19
N ASP A 335 11.53 13.42 8.05
CA ASP A 335 10.58 13.88 9.06
C ASP A 335 9.24 13.14 8.98
N LEU A 336 8.71 12.94 7.79
CA LEU A 336 7.50 12.15 7.57
C LEU A 336 7.70 10.71 8.06
N ASN A 337 8.81 10.07 7.69
CA ASN A 337 9.13 8.72 8.14
C ASN A 337 9.28 8.65 9.67
N ARG A 338 9.92 9.64 10.29
CA ARG A 338 10.06 9.68 11.74
C ARG A 338 8.72 9.80 12.46
N ILE A 339 7.82 10.66 11.97
CA ILE A 339 6.47 10.81 12.52
C ILE A 339 5.70 9.50 12.38
N PHE A 340 5.73 8.87 11.21
CA PHE A 340 4.98 7.64 10.98
C PHE A 340 5.50 6.48 11.80
N TYR A 341 6.80 6.26 11.87
CA TYR A 341 7.35 5.12 12.60
C TYR A 341 7.32 5.32 14.10
N ASN A 342 7.71 6.50 14.60
CA ASN A 342 7.84 6.70 16.03
C ASN A 342 6.55 7.17 16.68
N ASP A 343 5.82 8.11 16.05
CA ASP A 343 4.67 8.73 16.70
C ASP A 343 3.36 7.97 16.33
N ILE A 344 3.15 7.59 15.07
CA ILE A 344 1.90 6.95 14.65
C ILE A 344 1.97 5.43 14.88
N ILE A 345 2.87 4.70 14.22
CA ILE A 345 2.96 3.24 14.41
C ILE A 345 3.37 2.92 15.85
N GLY A 346 4.28 3.70 16.45
CA GLY A 346 4.73 3.55 17.84
C GLY A 346 3.63 3.71 18.89
N SER A 347 2.49 4.33 18.55
CA SER A 347 1.34 4.44 19.46
C SER A 347 0.52 3.14 19.60
N PHE A 348 0.83 2.10 18.82
CA PHE A 348 0.14 0.81 18.85
C PHE A 348 1.03 -0.26 19.49
N SER A 349 0.49 -0.99 20.46
CA SER A 349 1.19 -2.13 21.07
C SER A 349 1.06 -3.39 20.22
N SER A 350 2.04 -4.28 20.32
CA SER A 350 1.94 -5.64 19.75
C SER A 350 0.81 -6.43 20.41
N LEU A 351 0.17 -7.31 19.65
CA LEU A 351 -0.88 -8.21 20.14
C LEU A 351 -0.36 -9.15 21.23
N ASP A 352 0.92 -9.53 21.18
CA ASP A 352 1.55 -10.41 22.17
C ASP A 352 1.79 -9.74 23.52
N THR A 353 1.61 -8.44 23.63
CA THR A 353 1.83 -7.62 24.83
C THR A 353 0.54 -7.12 25.48
N GLN A 354 -0.63 -7.54 24.98
CA GLN A 354 -1.96 -7.08 25.44
C GLN A 354 -2.67 -8.04 26.40
#